data_1a54398c2ccdd590d1c9b0204d0ce01d
#
_entry.id   1a54398c2ccdd590d1c9b0204d0ce01d
#
_cell.length_a   1.000
_cell.length_b   1.000
_cell.length_c   1.000
_cell.angle_alpha   90.00
_cell.angle_beta   90.00
_cell.angle_gamma   90.00
#
_symmetry.space_group_name_H-M   'P 1'
#
loop_
_entity.id
_entity.type
_entity.pdbx_description
1 polymer ?
#
loop_
_entity_poly.entity_id
_entity_poly.type
_entity_poly.pdbx_seq_one_letter_code
_entity_poly.pdbx_strand_id
1 'polypeptide(L)'
;MNPKLTIIIPHKDIIDLLMRCLKSIPVSEDIQVIVVDDNSSDADSYLERYPELSRPYLEFIRTTKGGGAGYARNVGLDHAKGKWLLFADADDLYVDDMYEIILPYVESNADVIYFKEKSVLSSDVNKIIKRLDYLNKYIDEYLKTGVDQYVRLRYCSPWGKMVRREYVENHKFRFEEVEYSNDYYFSVCTGYFANEIEIVNRVLYIYTFRENSLAGIFCSKPEELRIRADVSFRVEKMFRHYKIKIEQQRPFKWYLYKMFYKDRGLYSYYFYKLNEIYPSTPIALYSLSKGKSLRFKTSLFLYSIWLWIIR
;
A
#
# COMPACT_ATOMS: atom_id res chain seq x y z
N MET A 1 -11.80 18.00 -22.61
CA MET A 1 -12.48 17.61 -21.32
C MET A 1 -11.43 17.05 -20.39
N ASN A 2 -11.58 17.18 -19.09
CA ASN A 2 -10.68 16.48 -18.16
C ASN A 2 -11.04 15.00 -18.13
N PRO A 3 -10.07 14.09 -18.07
CA PRO A 3 -10.32 12.65 -17.94
C PRO A 3 -11.12 12.35 -16.66
N LYS A 4 -11.91 11.29 -16.67
CA LYS A 4 -12.63 10.82 -15.47
C LYS A 4 -11.67 10.14 -14.50
N LEU A 5 -10.69 9.41 -15.04
CA LEU A 5 -9.75 8.59 -14.29
C LEU A 5 -8.30 8.97 -14.60
N THR A 6 -7.42 8.90 -13.62
CA THR A 6 -5.97 8.84 -13.81
C THR A 6 -5.45 7.54 -13.19
N ILE A 7 -4.76 6.73 -13.98
CA ILE A 7 -4.07 5.52 -13.52
C ILE A 7 -2.58 5.82 -13.45
N ILE A 8 -1.98 5.70 -12.27
CA ILE A 8 -0.57 5.97 -11.99
C ILE A 8 0.18 4.65 -11.83
N ILE A 9 1.24 4.46 -12.62
CA ILE A 9 2.01 3.23 -12.69
C ILE A 9 3.50 3.55 -12.46
N PRO A 10 4.07 3.26 -11.28
CA PRO A 10 5.51 3.32 -11.09
C PRO A 10 6.18 2.16 -11.84
N HIS A 11 7.27 2.46 -12.55
CA HIS A 11 8.01 1.47 -13.33
C HIS A 11 9.50 1.55 -13.04
N LYS A 12 10.18 0.40 -13.03
CA LYS A 12 11.65 0.32 -13.04
C LYS A 12 12.11 -1.04 -13.56
N ASP A 13 12.88 -1.05 -14.67
CA ASP A 13 13.59 -2.21 -15.22
C ASP A 13 12.73 -3.48 -15.49
N ILE A 14 11.39 -3.33 -15.70
CA ILE A 14 10.46 -4.45 -15.98
C ILE A 14 9.54 -4.16 -17.17
N ILE A 15 10.11 -3.68 -18.27
CA ILE A 15 9.34 -3.15 -19.41
C ILE A 15 8.35 -4.16 -20.00
N ASP A 16 8.69 -5.45 -20.10
CA ASP A 16 7.79 -6.46 -20.66
C ASP A 16 6.54 -6.66 -19.80
N LEU A 17 6.70 -6.55 -18.46
CA LEU A 17 5.58 -6.62 -17.53
C LEU A 17 4.74 -5.34 -17.59
N LEU A 18 5.38 -4.17 -17.74
CA LEU A 18 4.67 -2.91 -17.98
C LEU A 18 3.81 -2.99 -19.25
N MET A 19 4.35 -3.56 -20.36
CA MET A 19 3.55 -3.73 -21.58
C MET A 19 2.34 -4.63 -21.35
N ARG A 20 2.49 -5.68 -20.55
CA ARG A 20 1.38 -6.55 -20.15
C ARG A 20 0.35 -5.79 -19.31
N CYS A 21 0.79 -5.00 -18.33
CA CYS A 21 -0.08 -4.13 -17.53
C CYS A 21 -0.86 -3.15 -18.41
N LEU A 22 -0.19 -2.43 -19.31
CA LEU A 22 -0.80 -1.46 -20.20
C LEU A 22 -1.84 -2.05 -21.16
N LYS A 23 -1.68 -3.31 -21.57
CA LYS A 23 -2.68 -4.04 -22.38
C LYS A 23 -3.98 -4.31 -21.63
N SER A 24 -3.96 -4.39 -20.29
CA SER A 24 -5.17 -4.55 -19.48
C SER A 24 -5.93 -3.25 -19.23
N ILE A 25 -5.39 -2.10 -19.68
CA ILE A 25 -6.00 -0.78 -19.50
C ILE A 25 -6.53 -0.32 -20.87
N PRO A 26 -7.83 -0.07 -21.01
CA PRO A 26 -8.40 0.40 -22.28
C PRO A 26 -7.87 1.79 -22.67
N VAL A 27 -7.74 2.02 -23.98
CA VAL A 27 -7.39 3.34 -24.52
C VAL A 27 -8.69 4.14 -24.67
N SER A 28 -8.83 5.18 -23.86
CA SER A 28 -10.04 6.03 -23.82
C SER A 28 -9.68 7.45 -23.40
N GLU A 29 -10.40 8.45 -23.94
CA GLU A 29 -10.27 9.85 -23.52
C GLU A 29 -10.69 10.07 -22.05
N ASP A 30 -11.46 9.15 -21.48
CA ASP A 30 -11.86 9.17 -20.08
C ASP A 30 -10.74 8.72 -19.14
N ILE A 31 -9.66 8.11 -19.67
CA ILE A 31 -8.59 7.49 -18.86
C ILE A 31 -7.24 8.09 -19.21
N GLN A 32 -6.70 8.92 -18.33
CA GLN A 32 -5.29 9.29 -18.37
C GLN A 32 -4.46 8.16 -17.74
N VAL A 33 -3.44 7.68 -18.44
CA VAL A 33 -2.43 6.76 -17.90
C VAL A 33 -1.12 7.52 -17.72
N ILE A 34 -0.54 7.46 -16.54
CA ILE A 34 0.76 8.07 -16.23
C ILE A 34 1.70 6.94 -15.81
N VAL A 35 2.67 6.63 -16.67
CA VAL A 35 3.78 5.76 -16.33
C VAL A 35 4.95 6.61 -15.87
N VAL A 36 5.43 6.38 -14.64
CA VAL A 36 6.60 7.06 -14.11
C VAL A 36 7.76 6.08 -14.00
N ASP A 37 8.71 6.24 -14.90
CA ASP A 37 9.95 5.45 -14.91
C ASP A 37 10.93 5.99 -13.84
N ASP A 38 11.23 5.16 -12.86
CA ASP A 38 12.11 5.49 -11.73
C ASP A 38 13.59 5.28 -12.08
N ASN A 39 14.04 5.88 -13.19
CA ASN A 39 15.42 5.82 -13.67
C ASN A 39 15.86 4.39 -14.02
N SER A 40 15.12 3.71 -14.92
CA SER A 40 15.51 2.42 -15.49
C SER A 40 16.81 2.56 -16.32
N SER A 41 17.61 1.50 -16.36
CA SER A 41 18.91 1.46 -17.04
C SER A 41 18.82 1.73 -18.53
N ASP A 42 17.77 1.21 -19.23
CA ASP A 42 17.60 1.30 -20.69
C ASP A 42 16.46 2.25 -21.11
N ALA A 43 16.00 3.13 -20.21
CA ALA A 43 14.82 3.97 -20.45
C ALA A 43 14.93 4.88 -21.69
N ASP A 44 16.14 5.26 -22.11
CA ASP A 44 16.36 6.08 -23.31
C ASP A 44 15.88 5.38 -24.60
N SER A 45 15.93 4.06 -24.64
CA SER A 45 15.51 3.25 -25.79
C SER A 45 14.03 2.84 -25.75
N TYR A 46 13.33 3.08 -24.66
CA TYR A 46 11.98 2.54 -24.48
C TYR A 46 10.96 3.08 -25.48
N LEU A 47 10.95 4.38 -25.73
CA LEU A 47 9.99 4.99 -26.67
C LEU A 47 10.20 4.52 -28.12
N GLU A 48 11.45 4.23 -28.50
CA GLU A 48 11.77 3.68 -29.83
C GLU A 48 11.37 2.19 -29.94
N ARG A 49 11.67 1.40 -28.90
CA ARG A 49 11.45 -0.05 -28.89
C ARG A 49 10.00 -0.44 -28.59
N TYR A 50 9.24 0.43 -27.88
CA TYR A 50 7.89 0.18 -27.41
C TYR A 50 6.98 1.37 -27.78
N PRO A 51 6.53 1.46 -29.05
CA PRO A 51 5.70 2.58 -29.52
C PRO A 51 4.38 2.71 -28.78
N GLU A 52 3.92 1.64 -28.09
CA GLU A 52 2.73 1.66 -27.22
C GLU A 52 2.87 2.65 -26.07
N LEU A 53 4.08 3.03 -25.66
CA LEU A 53 4.31 4.08 -24.67
C LEU A 53 3.94 5.48 -25.19
N SER A 54 3.79 5.64 -26.50
CA SER A 54 3.33 6.88 -27.16
C SER A 54 1.84 6.83 -27.53
N ARG A 55 1.08 5.84 -27.01
CA ARG A 55 -0.37 5.73 -27.29
C ARG A 55 -1.14 6.94 -26.77
N PRO A 56 -2.29 7.29 -27.36
CA PRO A 56 -3.14 8.37 -26.86
C PRO A 56 -3.47 8.20 -25.36
N TYR A 57 -3.55 9.33 -24.65
CA TYR A 57 -3.90 9.41 -23.23
C TYR A 57 -2.90 8.76 -22.28
N LEU A 58 -1.70 8.39 -22.73
CA LEU A 58 -0.59 7.92 -21.93
C LEU A 58 0.51 8.99 -21.88
N GLU A 59 0.97 9.30 -20.67
CA GLU A 59 2.12 10.13 -20.40
C GLU A 59 3.23 9.25 -19.80
N PHE A 60 4.39 9.18 -20.48
CA PHE A 60 5.57 8.47 -19.99
C PHE A 60 6.54 9.49 -19.43
N ILE A 61 6.73 9.48 -18.11
CA ILE A 61 7.59 10.41 -17.37
C ILE A 61 8.82 9.65 -16.91
N ARG A 62 10.00 10.15 -17.24
CA ARG A 62 11.26 9.62 -16.72
C ARG A 62 11.80 10.52 -15.62
N THR A 63 12.15 9.93 -14.48
CA THR A 63 12.85 10.66 -13.41
C THR A 63 14.35 10.66 -13.65
N THR A 64 15.04 11.70 -13.19
CA THR A 64 16.49 11.84 -13.35
C THR A 64 17.31 11.05 -12.33
N LYS A 65 16.66 10.63 -11.23
CA LYS A 65 17.27 9.81 -10.18
C LYS A 65 16.21 8.84 -9.64
N GLY A 66 16.62 7.64 -9.32
CA GLY A 66 15.74 6.66 -8.65
C GLY A 66 15.35 7.15 -7.26
N GLY A 67 14.06 7.12 -6.95
CA GLY A 67 13.50 7.49 -5.65
C GLY A 67 12.56 6.40 -5.08
N GLY A 68 12.39 5.29 -5.83
CA GLY A 68 11.51 4.19 -5.49
C GLY A 68 10.05 4.43 -5.88
N ALA A 69 9.23 3.40 -5.71
CA ALA A 69 7.83 3.41 -6.15
C ALA A 69 6.98 4.51 -5.46
N GLY A 70 7.30 4.88 -4.22
CA GLY A 70 6.62 5.97 -3.52
C GLY A 70 6.86 7.32 -4.19
N TYR A 71 8.13 7.62 -4.50
CA TYR A 71 8.51 8.82 -5.24
C TYR A 71 7.86 8.86 -6.63
N ALA A 72 7.95 7.76 -7.38
CA ALA A 72 7.34 7.68 -8.70
C ALA A 72 5.82 7.91 -8.67
N ARG A 73 5.11 7.35 -7.66
CA ARG A 73 3.67 7.63 -7.48
C ARG A 73 3.41 9.09 -7.14
N ASN A 74 4.27 9.75 -6.35
CA ASN A 74 4.15 11.17 -6.04
C ASN A 74 4.31 12.04 -7.29
N VAL A 75 5.29 11.74 -8.16
CA VAL A 75 5.43 12.40 -9.46
C VAL A 75 4.16 12.21 -10.29
N GLY A 76 3.61 11.00 -10.34
CA GLY A 76 2.34 10.73 -11.03
C GLY A 76 1.16 11.52 -10.46
N LEU A 77 1.09 11.70 -9.13
CA LEU A 77 0.07 12.53 -8.48
C LEU A 77 0.13 14.00 -8.93
N ASP A 78 1.35 14.54 -9.11
CA ASP A 78 1.54 15.94 -9.55
C ASP A 78 1.11 16.16 -11.00
N HIS A 79 1.02 15.12 -11.82
CA HIS A 79 0.59 15.14 -13.22
C HIS A 79 -0.87 14.69 -13.42
N ALA A 80 -1.53 14.19 -12.39
CA ALA A 80 -2.88 13.63 -12.47
C ALA A 80 -3.93 14.71 -12.77
N LYS A 81 -4.82 14.44 -13.73
CA LYS A 81 -5.92 15.33 -14.17
C LYS A 81 -7.30 14.73 -13.94
N GLY A 82 -7.41 13.42 -13.79
CA GLY A 82 -8.67 12.71 -13.61
C GLY A 82 -9.38 13.08 -12.31
N LYS A 83 -10.70 12.98 -12.31
CA LYS A 83 -11.52 13.12 -11.10
C LYS A 83 -11.14 12.06 -10.06
N TRP A 84 -10.83 10.84 -10.51
CA TRP A 84 -10.48 9.71 -9.71
C TRP A 84 -9.03 9.23 -9.98
N LEU A 85 -8.34 8.87 -8.92
CA LEU A 85 -7.01 8.29 -8.94
C LEU A 85 -7.13 6.78 -8.75
N LEU A 86 -6.46 6.03 -9.60
CA LEU A 86 -6.20 4.61 -9.47
C LEU A 86 -4.69 4.39 -9.51
N PHE A 87 -4.25 3.33 -8.88
CA PHE A 87 -2.84 2.93 -8.86
C PHE A 87 -2.71 1.49 -9.37
N ALA A 88 -1.65 1.21 -10.11
CA ALA A 88 -1.27 -0.14 -10.48
C ALA A 88 0.24 -0.30 -10.35
N ASP A 89 0.70 -1.49 -9.96
CA ASP A 89 2.10 -1.83 -10.09
C ASP A 89 2.37 -2.33 -11.54
N ALA A 90 3.55 -2.03 -12.07
CA ALA A 90 3.86 -2.30 -13.48
C ALA A 90 3.87 -3.80 -13.85
N ASP A 91 3.90 -4.68 -12.86
CA ASP A 91 3.83 -6.13 -13.05
C ASP A 91 2.42 -6.72 -12.86
N ASP A 92 1.43 -5.90 -12.50
CA ASP A 92 0.05 -6.32 -12.23
C ASP A 92 -0.91 -6.00 -13.40
N LEU A 93 -2.20 -6.33 -13.24
CA LEU A 93 -3.22 -6.18 -14.28
C LEU A 93 -4.53 -5.64 -13.70
N TYR A 94 -5.33 -5.01 -14.54
CA TYR A 94 -6.77 -4.86 -14.31
C TYR A 94 -7.53 -6.03 -14.95
N VAL A 95 -8.78 -6.26 -14.51
CA VAL A 95 -9.69 -7.19 -15.18
C VAL A 95 -10.16 -6.60 -16.52
N ASP A 96 -10.53 -7.45 -17.47
CA ASP A 96 -10.88 -7.02 -18.83
C ASP A 96 -12.07 -6.05 -18.87
N ASP A 97 -13.03 -6.21 -17.96
CA ASP A 97 -14.22 -5.37 -17.79
C ASP A 97 -14.03 -4.22 -16.77
N MET A 98 -12.77 -3.79 -16.54
CA MET A 98 -12.46 -2.77 -15.52
C MET A 98 -13.26 -1.47 -15.71
N TYR A 99 -13.41 -1.03 -16.96
CA TYR A 99 -14.07 0.25 -17.25
C TYR A 99 -15.56 0.17 -16.95
N GLU A 100 -16.21 -0.92 -17.34
CA GLU A 100 -17.62 -1.20 -17.06
C GLU A 100 -17.88 -1.32 -15.55
N ILE A 101 -16.94 -1.87 -14.79
CA ILE A 101 -17.03 -1.94 -13.33
C ILE A 101 -16.95 -0.55 -12.70
N ILE A 102 -16.10 0.32 -13.21
CA ILE A 102 -15.83 1.65 -12.63
C ILE A 102 -16.90 2.67 -13.06
N LEU A 103 -17.39 2.59 -14.29
CA LEU A 103 -18.25 3.60 -14.92
C LEU A 103 -19.46 4.03 -14.05
N PRO A 104 -20.19 3.14 -13.35
CA PRO A 104 -21.30 3.54 -12.48
C PRO A 104 -20.89 4.45 -11.30
N TYR A 105 -19.60 4.47 -10.95
CA TYR A 105 -19.09 5.17 -9.77
C TYR A 105 -18.36 6.48 -10.08
N VAL A 106 -18.18 6.85 -11.35
CA VAL A 106 -17.44 8.06 -11.71
C VAL A 106 -18.12 9.33 -11.21
N GLU A 107 -19.45 9.30 -11.03
CA GLU A 107 -20.22 10.42 -10.47
C GLU A 107 -20.52 10.28 -8.97
N SER A 108 -19.97 9.26 -8.30
CA SER A 108 -20.10 9.11 -6.85
C SER A 108 -19.56 10.32 -6.08
N ASN A 109 -20.13 10.56 -4.90
CA ASN A 109 -19.68 11.57 -3.93
C ASN A 109 -18.68 11.01 -2.91
N ALA A 110 -18.42 9.71 -2.90
CA ALA A 110 -17.46 9.10 -2.01
C ALA A 110 -16.04 9.67 -2.18
N ASP A 111 -15.26 9.68 -1.12
CA ASP A 111 -13.83 10.04 -1.16
C ASP A 111 -12.99 8.86 -1.61
N VAL A 112 -13.40 7.64 -1.23
CA VAL A 112 -12.73 6.39 -1.60
C VAL A 112 -13.75 5.30 -1.92
N ILE A 113 -13.51 4.58 -3.02
CA ILE A 113 -14.31 3.41 -3.43
C ILE A 113 -13.40 2.20 -3.43
N TYR A 114 -13.81 1.13 -2.74
CA TYR A 114 -13.03 -0.10 -2.60
C TYR A 114 -13.61 -1.21 -3.45
N PHE A 115 -12.73 -1.97 -4.09
CA PHE A 115 -13.04 -3.13 -4.91
C PHE A 115 -12.30 -4.35 -4.39
N LYS A 116 -12.78 -5.54 -4.76
CA LYS A 116 -12.05 -6.78 -4.53
C LYS A 116 -10.87 -6.94 -5.48
N GLU A 117 -9.96 -7.80 -5.09
CA GLU A 117 -8.76 -8.15 -5.82
C GLU A 117 -8.64 -9.67 -5.97
N LYS A 118 -7.95 -10.15 -6.99
CA LYS A 118 -7.51 -11.54 -7.08
C LYS A 118 -6.00 -11.62 -7.21
N SER A 119 -5.41 -12.71 -6.77
CA SER A 119 -3.98 -12.96 -6.91
C SER A 119 -3.73 -14.14 -7.81
N VAL A 120 -2.77 -14.00 -8.73
CA VAL A 120 -2.37 -15.04 -9.69
C VAL A 120 -0.85 -15.20 -9.72
N LEU A 121 -0.34 -16.27 -10.33
CA LEU A 121 1.09 -16.35 -10.63
C LEU A 121 1.43 -15.47 -11.84
N SER A 122 2.54 -14.73 -11.79
CA SER A 122 3.00 -13.90 -12.91
C SER A 122 3.39 -14.74 -14.14
N SER A 123 3.86 -15.97 -13.93
CA SER A 123 4.18 -16.93 -14.99
C SER A 123 2.97 -17.61 -15.62
N ASP A 124 1.82 -17.61 -14.92
CA ASP A 124 0.55 -18.17 -15.40
C ASP A 124 -0.61 -17.43 -14.74
N VAL A 125 -1.15 -16.43 -15.44
CA VAL A 125 -2.24 -15.58 -14.97
C VAL A 125 -3.57 -16.33 -14.76
N ASN A 126 -3.69 -17.55 -15.24
CA ASN A 126 -4.85 -18.41 -14.99
C ASN A 126 -4.75 -19.15 -13.65
N LYS A 127 -3.54 -19.22 -13.08
CA LYS A 127 -3.32 -19.91 -11.81
C LYS A 127 -3.55 -18.98 -10.63
N ILE A 128 -4.75 -19.09 -10.06
CA ILE A 128 -5.17 -18.31 -8.87
C ILE A 128 -4.40 -18.79 -7.63
N ILE A 129 -3.96 -17.83 -6.83
CA ILE A 129 -3.32 -18.04 -5.53
C ILE A 129 -4.08 -17.24 -4.45
N LYS A 130 -3.89 -17.59 -3.17
CA LYS A 130 -4.64 -16.99 -2.04
C LYS A 130 -3.84 -15.92 -1.29
N ARG A 131 -3.07 -15.07 -2.01
CA ARG A 131 -2.16 -14.13 -1.35
C ARG A 131 -2.88 -12.91 -0.76
N LEU A 132 -3.89 -12.38 -1.46
CA LEU A 132 -4.65 -11.19 -1.06
C LEU A 132 -6.05 -11.47 -0.53
N ASP A 133 -6.41 -12.74 -0.32
CA ASP A 133 -7.73 -13.12 0.21
C ASP A 133 -8.08 -12.42 1.53
N TYR A 134 -7.07 -12.03 2.31
CA TYR A 134 -7.29 -11.31 3.56
C TYR A 134 -7.83 -9.89 3.36
N LEU A 135 -7.53 -9.22 2.23
CA LEU A 135 -8.08 -7.90 1.88
C LEU A 135 -9.56 -8.02 1.52
N ASN A 136 -9.90 -9.04 0.71
CA ASN A 136 -11.29 -9.32 0.35
C ASN A 136 -12.16 -9.64 1.57
N LYS A 137 -11.60 -10.28 2.62
CA LYS A 137 -12.32 -10.54 3.87
C LYS A 137 -12.80 -9.27 4.57
N TYR A 138 -12.07 -8.16 4.47
CA TYR A 138 -12.52 -6.88 5.03
C TYR A 138 -13.73 -6.32 4.29
N ILE A 139 -13.76 -6.49 2.96
CA ILE A 139 -14.92 -6.16 2.13
C ILE A 139 -16.11 -7.07 2.49
N ASP A 140 -15.90 -8.39 2.55
CA ASP A 140 -16.95 -9.35 2.90
C ASP A 140 -17.52 -9.09 4.29
N GLU A 141 -16.68 -8.70 5.25
CA GLU A 141 -17.12 -8.37 6.60
C GLU A 141 -17.97 -7.10 6.63
N TYR A 142 -17.55 -6.06 5.91
CA TYR A 142 -18.36 -4.87 5.76
C TYR A 142 -19.74 -5.17 5.14
N LEU A 143 -19.79 -5.95 4.07
CA LEU A 143 -21.04 -6.31 3.41
C LEU A 143 -22.01 -7.09 4.31
N LYS A 144 -21.48 -7.79 5.33
CA LYS A 144 -22.26 -8.54 6.32
C LYS A 144 -22.70 -7.69 7.51
N THR A 145 -21.86 -6.77 7.95
CA THR A 145 -22.01 -6.11 9.27
C THR A 145 -22.24 -4.60 9.18
N GLY A 146 -21.94 -3.97 8.04
CA GLY A 146 -21.90 -2.51 7.88
C GLY A 146 -20.71 -1.83 8.58
N VAL A 147 -19.79 -2.60 9.22
CA VAL A 147 -18.65 -2.05 9.93
C VAL A 147 -17.48 -1.81 8.97
N ASP A 148 -17.19 -0.54 8.66
CA ASP A 148 -16.20 -0.12 7.67
C ASP A 148 -14.77 0.06 8.22
N GLN A 149 -14.59 0.01 9.53
CA GLN A 149 -13.31 0.27 10.20
C GLN A 149 -12.14 -0.58 9.65
N TYR A 150 -12.40 -1.86 9.35
CA TYR A 150 -11.37 -2.74 8.83
C TYR A 150 -10.99 -2.41 7.39
N VAL A 151 -11.95 -2.06 6.55
CA VAL A 151 -11.66 -1.62 5.18
C VAL A 151 -10.85 -0.33 5.22
N ARG A 152 -11.29 0.67 5.96
CA ARG A 152 -10.62 1.97 6.09
C ARG A 152 -9.18 1.86 6.58
N LEU A 153 -8.91 1.02 7.58
CA LEU A 153 -7.64 1.02 8.29
C LEU A 153 -6.70 -0.15 7.94
N ARG A 154 -7.19 -1.16 7.24
CA ARG A 154 -6.43 -2.39 6.97
C ARG A 154 -6.36 -2.80 5.51
N TYR A 155 -7.16 -2.18 4.66
CA TYR A 155 -6.99 -2.32 3.23
C TYR A 155 -5.80 -1.46 2.78
N CYS A 156 -4.58 -1.98 3.01
CA CYS A 156 -3.35 -1.20 3.00
C CYS A 156 -2.71 -1.07 1.61
N SER A 157 -3.23 -1.76 0.59
CA SER A 157 -2.77 -1.62 -0.79
C SER A 157 -3.29 -0.33 -1.43
N PRO A 158 -2.55 0.32 -2.32
CA PRO A 158 -3.00 1.48 -3.07
C PRO A 158 -3.91 1.08 -4.24
N TRP A 159 -3.77 -0.15 -4.76
CA TRP A 159 -4.60 -0.71 -5.83
C TRP A 159 -5.91 -1.29 -5.28
N GLY A 160 -6.83 -1.68 -6.18
CA GLY A 160 -8.18 -2.08 -5.78
C GLY A 160 -9.01 -0.95 -5.17
N LYS A 161 -8.65 0.30 -5.43
CA LYS A 161 -9.33 1.51 -4.96
C LYS A 161 -9.43 2.56 -6.04
N MET A 162 -10.52 3.33 -6.01
CA MET A 162 -10.59 4.66 -6.61
C MET A 162 -10.53 5.67 -5.47
N VAL A 163 -9.62 6.63 -5.56
CA VAL A 163 -9.49 7.72 -4.57
C VAL A 163 -9.77 9.04 -5.27
N ARG A 164 -10.65 9.87 -4.73
CA ARG A 164 -10.97 11.17 -5.31
C ARG A 164 -9.73 12.06 -5.32
N ARG A 165 -9.34 12.62 -6.48
CA ARG A 165 -8.14 13.44 -6.61
C ARG A 165 -8.19 14.68 -5.71
N GLU A 166 -9.28 15.42 -5.76
CA GLU A 166 -9.48 16.62 -4.93
C GLU A 166 -9.34 16.33 -3.43
N TYR A 167 -9.84 15.18 -2.97
CA TYR A 167 -9.69 14.74 -1.59
C TYR A 167 -8.20 14.53 -1.22
N VAL A 168 -7.42 13.91 -2.10
CA VAL A 168 -5.97 13.70 -1.90
C VAL A 168 -5.23 15.04 -1.88
N GLU A 169 -5.58 15.97 -2.78
CA GLU A 169 -4.98 17.30 -2.88
C GLU A 169 -5.28 18.17 -1.65
N ASN A 170 -6.53 18.21 -1.22
CA ASN A 170 -6.98 19.01 -0.07
C ASN A 170 -6.30 18.57 1.24
N HIS A 171 -6.09 17.27 1.42
CA HIS A 171 -5.38 16.71 2.58
C HIS A 171 -3.86 16.63 2.40
N LYS A 172 -3.35 16.94 1.22
CA LYS A 172 -1.92 16.85 0.85
C LYS A 172 -1.34 15.46 1.10
N PHE A 173 -2.14 14.41 0.86
CA PHE A 173 -1.66 13.05 1.00
C PHE A 173 -0.60 12.73 -0.04
N ARG A 174 0.49 12.09 0.41
CA ARG A 174 1.60 11.63 -0.42
C ARG A 174 2.04 10.24 0.02
N PHE A 175 2.60 9.50 -0.93
CA PHE A 175 3.31 8.26 -0.63
C PHE A 175 4.62 8.57 0.10
N GLU A 176 5.03 7.65 0.97
CA GLU A 176 6.35 7.77 1.61
C GLU A 176 7.45 7.39 0.60
N GLU A 177 8.50 8.20 0.51
CA GLU A 177 9.62 7.97 -0.41
C GLU A 177 10.65 7.05 0.23
N VAL A 178 10.22 5.83 0.51
CA VAL A 178 11.02 4.76 1.13
C VAL A 178 10.95 3.50 0.27
N GLU A 179 11.94 2.63 0.40
CA GLU A 179 12.06 1.42 -0.42
C GLU A 179 10.93 0.40 -0.15
N TYR A 180 10.50 0.27 1.12
CA TYR A 180 9.52 -0.73 1.54
C TYR A 180 8.32 -0.09 2.23
N SER A 181 7.12 -0.61 1.98
CA SER A 181 5.85 -0.15 2.59
C SER A 181 5.55 1.34 2.33
N ASN A 182 6.02 1.88 1.21
CA ASN A 182 5.81 3.29 0.82
C ASN A 182 4.33 3.67 0.65
N ASP A 183 3.47 2.69 0.44
CA ASP A 183 2.03 2.79 0.22
C ASP A 183 1.19 2.71 1.51
N TYR A 184 1.77 2.16 2.60
CA TYR A 184 1.00 1.83 3.80
C TYR A 184 0.41 3.07 4.49
N TYR A 185 1.23 4.10 4.73
CA TYR A 185 0.77 5.33 5.40
C TYR A 185 -0.28 6.06 4.56
N PHE A 186 -0.03 6.20 3.24
CA PHE A 186 -0.99 6.79 2.28
C PHE A 186 -2.33 6.06 2.32
N SER A 187 -2.31 4.72 2.25
CA SER A 187 -3.53 3.91 2.22
C SER A 187 -4.34 4.00 3.51
N VAL A 188 -3.67 4.04 4.67
CA VAL A 188 -4.33 4.21 5.97
C VAL A 188 -4.91 5.62 6.11
N CYS A 189 -4.17 6.66 5.72
CA CYS A 189 -4.64 8.03 5.78
C CYS A 189 -5.86 8.24 4.87
N THR A 190 -5.80 7.83 3.61
CA THR A 190 -6.91 7.98 2.68
C THR A 190 -8.16 7.25 3.16
N GLY A 191 -8.03 6.08 3.80
CA GLY A 191 -9.16 5.36 4.36
C GLY A 191 -9.72 6.01 5.62
N TYR A 192 -8.85 6.46 6.53
CA TYR A 192 -9.26 7.01 7.82
C TYR A 192 -9.97 8.37 7.70
N PHE A 193 -9.40 9.29 6.93
CA PHE A 193 -9.92 10.65 6.80
C PHE A 193 -11.08 10.79 5.81
N ALA A 194 -11.40 9.73 5.05
CA ALA A 194 -12.54 9.76 4.13
C ALA A 194 -13.84 10.02 4.89
N ASN A 195 -14.62 11.03 4.47
CA ASN A 195 -15.95 11.28 5.00
C ASN A 195 -16.89 10.15 4.56
N GLU A 196 -16.90 9.85 3.27
CA GLU A 196 -17.75 8.85 2.65
C GLU A 196 -16.92 7.82 1.90
N ILE A 197 -17.26 6.53 2.05
CA ILE A 197 -16.68 5.44 1.28
C ILE A 197 -17.78 4.61 0.62
N GLU A 198 -17.46 4.03 -0.52
CA GLU A 198 -18.26 2.99 -1.15
C GLU A 198 -17.48 1.68 -1.24
N ILE A 199 -18.21 0.57 -1.22
CA ILE A 199 -17.61 -0.78 -1.32
C ILE A 199 -18.33 -1.57 -2.39
N VAL A 200 -17.56 -2.03 -3.37
CA VAL A 200 -18.05 -2.74 -4.56
C VAL A 200 -17.63 -4.20 -4.50
N ASN A 201 -18.60 -5.10 -4.48
CA ASN A 201 -18.36 -6.54 -4.44
C ASN A 201 -18.01 -7.11 -5.83
N ARG A 202 -17.02 -6.50 -6.51
CA ARG A 202 -16.50 -6.92 -7.81
C ARG A 202 -14.98 -6.89 -7.77
N VAL A 203 -14.36 -7.87 -8.42
CA VAL A 203 -12.90 -7.87 -8.60
C VAL A 203 -12.55 -6.85 -9.66
N LEU A 204 -11.67 -5.89 -9.33
CA LEU A 204 -11.18 -4.88 -10.24
C LEU A 204 -9.71 -5.11 -10.62
N TYR A 205 -8.91 -5.60 -9.67
CA TYR A 205 -7.46 -5.66 -9.77
C TYR A 205 -6.93 -7.08 -9.66
N ILE A 206 -5.88 -7.39 -10.41
CA ILE A 206 -5.21 -8.69 -10.46
C ILE A 206 -3.76 -8.50 -10.06
N TYR A 207 -3.45 -8.85 -8.82
CA TYR A 207 -2.08 -8.91 -8.32
C TYR A 207 -1.35 -10.11 -8.90
N THR A 208 -0.16 -9.91 -9.48
CA THR A 208 0.66 -10.99 -10.03
C THR A 208 1.87 -11.28 -9.16
N PHE A 209 1.96 -12.49 -8.63
CA PHE A 209 3.04 -12.91 -7.74
C PHE A 209 4.25 -13.41 -8.52
N ARG A 210 5.44 -12.88 -8.19
CA ARG A 210 6.75 -13.37 -8.63
C ARG A 210 7.59 -13.77 -7.42
N GLU A 211 8.24 -14.92 -7.44
CA GLU A 211 9.04 -15.42 -6.31
C GLU A 211 10.19 -14.47 -5.94
N ASN A 212 10.80 -13.80 -6.92
CA ASN A 212 11.93 -12.88 -6.73
C ASN A 212 11.50 -11.41 -6.57
N SER A 213 10.21 -11.13 -6.35
CA SER A 213 9.74 -9.76 -6.10
C SER A 213 10.04 -9.30 -4.66
N LEU A 214 10.05 -7.98 -4.43
CA LEU A 214 10.19 -7.39 -3.08
C LEU A 214 9.14 -7.94 -2.09
N ALA A 215 7.97 -8.31 -2.59
CA ALA A 215 6.90 -8.92 -1.80
C ALA A 215 7.14 -10.42 -1.52
N GLY A 216 7.97 -11.10 -2.30
CA GLY A 216 8.31 -12.52 -2.13
C GLY A 216 9.26 -12.79 -0.97
N ILE A 217 10.17 -11.86 -0.67
CA ILE A 217 11.22 -11.97 0.36
C ILE A 217 10.95 -10.97 1.47
N PHE A 218 10.04 -11.30 2.38
CA PHE A 218 9.58 -10.36 3.41
C PHE A 218 10.46 -10.35 4.66
N CYS A 219 11.01 -9.18 5.02
CA CYS A 219 11.84 -8.94 6.21
C CYS A 219 13.06 -9.86 6.33
N SER A 220 13.78 -10.08 5.23
CA SER A 220 15.00 -10.89 5.21
C SER A 220 16.21 -10.11 5.74
N LYS A 221 16.29 -8.81 5.44
CA LYS A 221 17.42 -7.93 5.80
C LYS A 221 17.07 -7.05 7.01
N PRO A 222 18.06 -6.73 7.89
CA PRO A 222 17.84 -5.80 9.01
C PRO A 222 17.35 -4.42 8.58
N GLU A 223 17.87 -3.89 7.48
CA GLU A 223 17.48 -2.58 6.93
C GLU A 223 16.02 -2.56 6.45
N GLU A 224 15.58 -3.59 5.74
CA GLU A 224 14.18 -3.76 5.37
C GLU A 224 13.27 -3.77 6.61
N LEU A 225 13.67 -4.53 7.66
CA LEU A 225 12.93 -4.59 8.92
C LEU A 225 12.81 -3.21 9.56
N ARG A 226 13.90 -2.42 9.54
CA ARG A 226 13.92 -1.05 10.06
C ARG A 226 13.00 -0.13 9.28
N ILE A 227 13.10 -0.06 7.94
CA ILE A 227 12.28 0.82 7.10
C ILE A 227 10.78 0.53 7.30
N ARG A 228 10.40 -0.76 7.21
CA ARG A 228 9.00 -1.18 7.42
C ARG A 228 8.50 -0.85 8.84
N ALA A 229 9.36 -0.99 9.83
CA ALA A 229 9.02 -0.65 11.21
C ALA A 229 8.85 0.85 11.39
N ASP A 230 9.69 1.69 10.78
CA ASP A 230 9.55 3.15 10.83
C ASP A 230 8.21 3.61 10.24
N VAL A 231 7.81 3.06 9.09
CA VAL A 231 6.50 3.33 8.49
C VAL A 231 5.37 2.90 9.42
N SER A 232 5.43 1.65 9.92
CA SER A 232 4.41 1.15 10.86
C SER A 232 4.34 1.93 12.16
N PHE A 233 5.46 2.46 12.62
CA PHE A 233 5.51 3.30 13.80
C PHE A 233 4.82 4.65 13.59
N ARG A 234 4.95 5.26 12.40
CA ARG A 234 4.21 6.48 12.04
C ARG A 234 2.71 6.25 12.02
N VAL A 235 2.25 5.10 11.48
CA VAL A 235 0.84 4.71 11.56
C VAL A 235 0.39 4.51 13.01
N GLU A 236 1.20 3.88 13.86
CA GLU A 236 0.89 3.72 15.29
C GLU A 236 0.77 5.07 16.01
N LYS A 237 1.65 6.04 15.71
CA LYS A 237 1.56 7.41 16.21
C LYS A 237 0.25 8.09 15.79
N MET A 238 -0.14 7.95 14.53
CA MET A 238 -1.41 8.46 14.01
C MET A 238 -2.59 7.84 14.78
N PHE A 239 -2.61 6.51 14.93
CA PHE A 239 -3.67 5.83 15.67
C PHE A 239 -3.77 6.33 17.11
N ARG A 240 -2.65 6.59 17.77
CA ARG A 240 -2.63 7.15 19.12
C ARG A 240 -3.14 8.58 19.15
N HIS A 241 -2.67 9.44 18.24
CA HIS A 241 -3.07 10.84 18.14
C HIS A 241 -4.59 10.98 17.98
N TYR A 242 -5.18 10.22 17.07
CA TYR A 242 -6.62 10.23 16.81
C TYR A 242 -7.43 9.29 17.72
N LYS A 243 -6.79 8.68 18.74
CA LYS A 243 -7.43 7.77 19.71
C LYS A 243 -8.15 6.59 19.04
N ILE A 244 -7.64 6.13 17.91
CA ILE A 244 -8.22 5.02 17.14
C ILE A 244 -8.08 3.73 17.95
N LYS A 245 -9.22 3.10 18.27
CA LYS A 245 -9.25 1.80 18.94
C LYS A 245 -9.33 0.70 17.87
N ILE A 246 -8.22 0.03 17.62
CA ILE A 246 -8.19 -1.20 16.80
C ILE A 246 -8.05 -2.38 17.75
N GLU A 247 -9.11 -3.15 17.90
CA GLU A 247 -9.16 -4.25 18.90
C GLU A 247 -8.22 -5.41 18.57
N GLN A 248 -7.87 -5.62 17.32
CA GLN A 248 -7.05 -6.76 16.90
C GLN A 248 -5.91 -6.32 15.97
N GLN A 249 -4.68 -6.73 16.32
CA GLN A 249 -3.44 -6.61 15.54
C GLN A 249 -3.02 -5.17 15.20
N ARG A 250 -2.20 -4.59 16.04
CA ARG A 250 -1.40 -3.43 15.67
C ARG A 250 -0.24 -3.92 14.78
N PRO A 251 -0.09 -3.44 13.54
CA PRO A 251 0.96 -3.89 12.63
C PRO A 251 2.37 -3.78 13.25
N PHE A 252 2.59 -2.70 14.01
CA PHE A 252 3.86 -2.45 14.69
C PHE A 252 4.23 -3.54 15.72
N LYS A 253 3.25 -4.19 16.34
CA LYS A 253 3.47 -5.31 17.28
C LYS A 253 4.24 -6.49 16.65
N TRP A 254 3.96 -6.78 15.38
CA TRP A 254 4.66 -7.83 14.66
C TRP A 254 6.14 -7.47 14.42
N TYR A 255 6.44 -6.22 14.09
CA TYR A 255 7.80 -5.74 13.91
C TYR A 255 8.60 -5.81 15.22
N LEU A 256 8.04 -5.37 16.33
CA LEU A 256 8.69 -5.53 17.65
C LEU A 256 9.00 -6.99 17.98
N TYR A 257 8.08 -7.91 17.68
CA TYR A 257 8.34 -9.33 17.84
C TYR A 257 9.54 -9.80 17.01
N LYS A 258 9.62 -9.40 15.75
CA LYS A 258 10.75 -9.74 14.87
C LYS A 258 12.06 -9.14 15.36
N MET A 259 12.08 -7.87 15.77
CA MET A 259 13.25 -7.19 16.31
C MET A 259 13.75 -7.86 17.58
N PHE A 260 12.88 -8.28 18.47
CA PHE A 260 13.26 -8.95 19.72
C PHE A 260 14.14 -10.18 19.46
N TYR A 261 13.93 -10.90 18.37
CA TYR A 261 14.72 -12.07 18.02
C TYR A 261 15.88 -11.79 17.07
N LYS A 262 15.75 -10.82 16.19
CA LYS A 262 16.72 -10.57 15.12
C LYS A 262 17.69 -9.43 15.44
N ASP A 263 17.24 -8.39 16.14
CA ASP A 263 18.03 -7.18 16.41
C ASP A 263 17.61 -6.53 17.73
N ARG A 264 18.35 -6.80 18.78
CA ARG A 264 18.10 -6.30 20.14
C ARG A 264 18.30 -4.78 20.24
N GLY A 265 19.22 -4.21 19.48
CA GLY A 265 19.46 -2.76 19.44
C GLY A 265 18.26 -2.04 18.85
N LEU A 266 17.77 -2.50 17.71
CA LEU A 266 16.57 -1.97 17.06
C LEU A 266 15.31 -2.15 17.92
N TYR A 267 15.17 -3.32 18.59
CA TYR A 267 14.12 -3.54 19.58
C TYR A 267 14.16 -2.50 20.70
N SER A 268 15.32 -2.25 21.30
CA SER A 268 15.49 -1.29 22.39
C SER A 268 15.12 0.12 21.95
N TYR A 269 15.58 0.53 20.77
CA TYR A 269 15.27 1.83 20.18
C TYR A 269 13.75 2.06 20.06
N TYR A 270 13.02 1.11 19.45
CA TYR A 270 11.57 1.25 19.31
C TYR A 270 10.81 1.02 20.61
N PHE A 271 11.35 0.25 21.53
CA PHE A 271 10.79 0.14 22.88
C PHE A 271 10.76 1.50 23.59
N TYR A 272 11.84 2.26 23.53
CA TYR A 272 11.87 3.60 24.09
C TYR A 272 10.96 4.57 23.35
N LYS A 273 10.94 4.54 22.03
CA LYS A 273 10.01 5.35 21.23
C LYS A 273 8.53 5.06 21.53
N LEU A 274 8.18 3.80 21.79
CA LEU A 274 6.82 3.45 22.20
C LEU A 274 6.44 4.02 23.56
N ASN A 275 7.38 4.12 24.49
CA ASN A 275 7.12 4.72 25.78
C ASN A 275 6.80 6.20 25.69
N GLU A 276 7.26 6.92 24.66
CA GLU A 276 6.87 8.30 24.37
C GLU A 276 5.40 8.40 23.98
N ILE A 277 4.91 7.39 23.23
CA ILE A 277 3.52 7.35 22.77
C ILE A 277 2.59 6.74 23.82
N TYR A 278 3.07 5.77 24.58
CA TYR A 278 2.35 5.04 25.61
C TYR A 278 3.09 5.13 26.96
N PRO A 279 2.91 6.22 27.71
CA PRO A 279 3.65 6.43 28.97
C PRO A 279 3.40 5.35 30.04
N SER A 280 2.30 4.61 29.95
CA SER A 280 2.04 3.45 30.83
C SER A 280 2.64 2.17 30.26
N THR A 281 3.92 1.97 30.45
CA THR A 281 4.73 0.84 29.99
C THR A 281 4.10 -0.56 30.20
N PRO A 282 3.45 -0.90 31.34
CA PRO A 282 2.81 -2.21 31.51
C PRO A 282 1.73 -2.51 30.48
N ILE A 283 0.97 -1.51 30.03
CA ILE A 283 -0.11 -1.68 29.04
C ILE A 283 0.47 -1.97 27.64
N ALA A 284 1.53 -1.29 27.25
CA ALA A 284 2.20 -1.53 25.98
C ALA A 284 2.79 -2.97 25.93
N LEU A 285 3.46 -3.40 26.99
CA LEU A 285 4.01 -4.76 27.11
C LEU A 285 2.92 -5.84 27.12
N TYR A 286 1.84 -5.63 27.86
CA TYR A 286 0.70 -6.56 27.89
C TYR A 286 0.05 -6.69 26.52
N SER A 287 -0.19 -5.58 25.84
CA SER A 287 -0.75 -5.59 24.48
C SER A 287 0.17 -6.32 23.48
N LEU A 288 1.49 -6.18 23.60
CA LEU A 288 2.49 -6.85 22.79
C LEU A 288 2.57 -8.36 23.05
N SER A 289 2.29 -8.81 24.26
CA SER A 289 2.38 -10.22 24.67
C SER A 289 1.08 -11.00 24.41
N LYS A 290 -0.05 -10.34 24.20
CA LYS A 290 -1.35 -11.01 23.97
C LYS A 290 -1.27 -11.93 22.74
N GLY A 291 -1.61 -13.20 22.92
CA GLY A 291 -1.57 -14.21 21.86
C GLY A 291 -0.19 -14.83 21.59
N LYS A 292 0.85 -14.56 22.41
CA LYS A 292 2.19 -15.15 22.30
C LYS A 292 2.43 -16.23 23.37
N SER A 293 3.44 -17.09 23.12
CA SER A 293 3.82 -18.14 24.06
C SER A 293 4.26 -17.57 25.41
N LEU A 294 4.12 -18.36 26.49
CA LEU A 294 4.56 -17.96 27.83
C LEU A 294 6.04 -17.61 27.85
N ARG A 295 6.88 -18.40 27.18
CA ARG A 295 8.34 -18.15 27.08
C ARG A 295 8.64 -16.78 26.46
N PHE A 296 7.90 -16.39 25.41
CA PHE A 296 8.06 -15.05 24.82
C PHE A 296 7.66 -13.95 25.81
N LYS A 297 6.52 -14.13 26.50
CA LYS A 297 6.04 -13.16 27.48
C LYS A 297 7.05 -12.93 28.58
N THR A 298 7.62 -14.00 29.14
CA THR A 298 8.61 -13.94 30.19
C THR A 298 9.90 -13.26 29.70
N SER A 299 10.44 -13.66 28.54
CA SER A 299 11.65 -13.07 27.98
C SER A 299 11.46 -11.59 27.64
N LEU A 300 10.33 -11.21 27.09
CA LEU A 300 9.99 -9.81 26.79
C LEU A 300 9.89 -8.98 28.06
N PHE A 301 9.23 -9.51 29.10
CA PHE A 301 9.07 -8.86 30.40
C PHE A 301 10.42 -8.62 31.08
N LEU A 302 11.25 -9.65 31.19
CA LEU A 302 12.57 -9.56 31.81
C LEU A 302 13.50 -8.59 31.07
N TYR A 303 13.50 -8.63 29.73
CA TYR A 303 14.31 -7.72 28.93
C TYR A 303 13.83 -6.26 29.05
N SER A 304 12.54 -6.06 29.14
CA SER A 304 11.96 -4.73 29.31
C SER A 304 12.20 -4.14 30.70
N ILE A 305 12.20 -4.99 31.76
CA ILE A 305 12.65 -4.59 33.10
C ILE A 305 14.11 -4.19 33.06
N TRP A 306 14.98 -5.01 32.45
CA TRP A 306 16.39 -4.69 32.32
C TRP A 306 16.62 -3.34 31.62
N LEU A 307 15.95 -3.08 30.50
CA LEU A 307 16.00 -1.78 29.82
C LEU A 307 15.50 -0.61 30.70
N TRP A 308 14.57 -0.87 31.60
CA TRP A 308 14.07 0.15 32.52
C TRP A 308 15.06 0.45 33.65
N ILE A 309 15.78 -0.57 34.13
CA ILE A 309 16.78 -0.43 35.21
C ILE A 309 18.00 0.33 34.74
N ILE A 310 18.45 0.16 33.49
CA ILE A 310 19.64 0.81 32.95
C ILE A 310 19.42 2.22 32.41
N ARG A 311 18.21 2.74 32.55
CA ARG A 311 17.82 4.11 32.18
C ARG A 311 18.01 5.02 33.40
#